data_ed74d4d0e436faed3826534cab035332
#
_entry.id   ed74d4d0e436faed3826534cab035332
#
_cell.length_a   1.000
_cell.length_b   1.000
_cell.length_c   1.000
_cell.angle_alpha   90.00
_cell.angle_beta   90.00
_cell.angle_gamma   90.00
#
_symmetry.space_group_name_H-M   'P 1'
#
loop_
_entity.id
_entity.type
_entity.pdbx_description
1 polymer ?
#
loop_
_entity_poly.entity_id
_entity_poly.type
_entity_poly.pdbx_seq_one_letter_code
_entity_poly.pdbx_strand_id
1 'polypeptide(L)'
;MSIEEFLTKQRIKDLMNSKSDDRIEFRIVTEQTRYPLKNVKEIFQSSDYKLDPYYQRNVVWPESKKSKLIESFIINIPIPPIFLFEYEYGKFEIMDGKQRISTIISFLEDEFCLDSLEFFQEYNGKKYSELPANVKETITRRYISGIILLSESTKDESEKQNMRRLVFERLNTGGLALNKQEVRNALYSEQFNKMLKRLASDEVFKQLWAHPKKTEYDERLEYSEKVLRFFAYLSAVRNDITPISTSRLLDLYMEASKEFTESEMKELEEFFKKVVRTVRRLFGEKAFMSSAKSKKAENMIFDSVMLFTSNNLDNLEQFDNGAFEQLKFDVLKANKVDFNGKYT
;
A
#
# COMPACT_ATOMS: atom_id res chain seq x y z
N MET A 1 13.68 26.48 3.49
CA MET A 1 12.47 26.63 2.64
C MET A 1 11.28 26.47 3.57
N SER A 2 10.33 27.40 3.57
CA SER A 2 9.14 27.24 4.41
C SER A 2 8.26 26.11 3.88
N ILE A 3 7.45 25.51 4.76
CA ILE A 3 6.52 24.46 4.34
C ILE A 3 5.54 24.96 3.26
N GLU A 4 5.27 26.26 3.27
CA GLU A 4 4.44 26.93 2.26
C GLU A 4 5.12 26.95 0.89
N GLU A 5 6.40 27.33 0.83
CA GLU A 5 7.18 27.27 -0.40
C GLU A 5 7.29 25.84 -0.93
N PHE A 6 7.43 24.86 -0.03
CA PHE A 6 7.49 23.47 -0.42
C PHE A 6 6.18 22.96 -1.05
N LEU A 7 5.03 23.22 -0.40
CA LEU A 7 3.72 22.77 -0.88
C LEU A 7 3.27 23.48 -2.17
N THR A 8 3.84 24.65 -2.48
CA THR A 8 3.56 25.43 -3.70
C THR A 8 4.63 25.27 -4.78
N LYS A 9 5.57 24.32 -4.63
CA LYS A 9 6.58 24.05 -5.68
C LYS A 9 5.91 23.84 -7.05
N GLN A 10 6.43 24.55 -8.06
CA GLN A 10 5.92 24.50 -9.43
C GLN A 10 5.79 23.06 -9.94
N ARG A 11 6.74 22.19 -9.61
CA ARG A 11 6.73 20.78 -10.01
C ARG A 11 5.59 19.98 -9.39
N ILE A 12 5.24 20.19 -8.10
CA ILE A 12 4.06 19.56 -7.50
C ILE A 12 2.82 20.02 -8.26
N LYS A 13 2.74 21.32 -8.55
CA LYS A 13 1.67 21.92 -9.34
C LYS A 13 1.60 21.31 -10.75
N ASP A 14 2.72 21.18 -11.42
CA ASP A 14 2.81 20.61 -12.78
C ASP A 14 2.37 19.15 -12.81
N LEU A 15 2.84 18.33 -11.87
CA LEU A 15 2.42 16.95 -11.73
C LEU A 15 0.93 16.81 -11.41
N MET A 16 0.41 17.64 -10.50
CA MET A 16 -1.00 17.58 -10.12
C MET A 16 -1.93 18.14 -11.18
N ASN A 17 -1.46 19.06 -12.02
CA ASN A 17 -2.18 19.62 -13.17
C ASN A 17 -1.99 18.78 -14.45
N SER A 18 -1.03 17.86 -14.47
CA SER A 18 -0.85 17.01 -15.64
C SER A 18 -2.13 16.24 -15.86
N LYS A 19 -2.88 16.63 -16.90
CA LYS A 19 -3.90 15.80 -17.49
C LYS A 19 -3.12 14.63 -18.10
N SER A 20 -2.93 13.56 -17.35
CA SER A 20 -2.54 12.32 -18.00
C SER A 20 -3.68 12.02 -18.97
N ASP A 21 -3.39 12.13 -20.24
CA ASP A 21 -4.23 11.47 -21.25
C ASP A 21 -4.22 10.00 -20.81
N ASP A 22 -5.32 9.52 -20.20
CA ASP A 22 -5.45 8.15 -19.69
C ASP A 22 -5.49 7.12 -20.85
N ARG A 23 -5.16 7.56 -22.08
CA ARG A 23 -4.91 6.67 -23.19
C ARG A 23 -3.58 5.96 -22.93
N ILE A 24 -3.72 4.71 -22.48
CA ILE A 24 -2.61 3.80 -22.36
C ILE A 24 -2.15 3.46 -23.78
N GLU A 25 -1.12 4.15 -24.27
CA GLU A 25 -0.54 3.90 -25.60
C GLU A 25 0.56 2.83 -25.60
N PHE A 26 0.83 2.18 -24.45
CA PHE A 26 1.85 1.14 -24.41
C PHE A 26 1.28 -0.27 -24.61
N ARG A 27 2.02 -1.08 -25.35
CA ARG A 27 1.77 -2.51 -25.50
C ARG A 27 2.64 -3.28 -24.53
N ILE A 28 2.00 -4.04 -23.62
CA ILE A 28 2.75 -4.89 -22.68
C ILE A 28 3.34 -6.08 -23.45
N VAL A 29 4.65 -6.19 -23.41
CA VAL A 29 5.39 -7.34 -23.94
C VAL A 29 5.68 -8.28 -22.77
N THR A 30 5.37 -9.55 -22.96
CA THR A 30 5.57 -10.57 -21.94
C THR A 30 6.39 -11.72 -22.48
N GLU A 31 7.24 -12.29 -21.63
CA GLU A 31 7.95 -13.52 -21.86
C GLU A 31 7.46 -14.59 -20.89
N GLN A 32 7.37 -15.84 -21.36
CA GLN A 32 7.05 -16.98 -20.51
C GLN A 32 8.30 -17.79 -20.21
N THR A 33 8.47 -18.13 -18.96
CA THR A 33 9.59 -18.94 -18.49
C THR A 33 9.15 -20.04 -17.53
N ARG A 34 10.03 -20.96 -17.22
CA ARG A 34 9.79 -22.05 -16.28
C ARG A 34 10.96 -22.19 -15.32
N TYR A 35 10.67 -22.21 -14.05
CA TYR A 35 11.66 -22.33 -13.00
C TYR A 35 11.58 -23.75 -12.39
N PRO A 36 12.57 -24.62 -12.62
CA PRO A 36 12.61 -25.96 -12.00
C PRO A 36 12.65 -25.83 -10.47
N LEU A 37 11.81 -26.60 -9.76
CA LEU A 37 11.73 -26.48 -8.30
C LEU A 37 13.06 -26.74 -7.60
N LYS A 38 13.88 -27.64 -8.13
CA LYS A 38 15.22 -27.92 -7.59
C LYS A 38 16.15 -26.70 -7.53
N ASN A 39 15.91 -25.68 -8.38
CA ASN A 39 16.77 -24.49 -8.49
C ASN A 39 16.06 -23.22 -7.98
N VAL A 40 14.81 -23.32 -7.51
CA VAL A 40 14.00 -22.15 -7.10
C VAL A 40 14.71 -21.30 -6.05
N LYS A 41 15.33 -21.93 -5.05
CA LYS A 41 16.07 -21.22 -4.01
C LYS A 41 17.23 -20.42 -4.60
N GLU A 42 18.08 -21.07 -5.36
CA GLU A 42 19.28 -20.45 -5.97
C GLU A 42 18.90 -19.27 -6.88
N ILE A 43 17.88 -19.47 -7.71
CA ILE A 43 17.40 -18.45 -8.65
C ILE A 43 16.83 -17.23 -7.89
N PHE A 44 15.85 -17.45 -7.03
CA PHE A 44 15.11 -16.33 -6.40
C PHE A 44 15.81 -15.69 -5.20
N GLN A 45 16.88 -16.29 -4.69
CA GLN A 45 17.75 -15.67 -3.69
C GLN A 45 19.00 -15.00 -4.32
N SER A 46 19.14 -15.04 -5.65
CA SER A 46 20.19 -14.29 -6.33
C SER A 46 19.94 -12.78 -6.30
N SER A 47 20.97 -11.99 -6.60
CA SER A 47 20.88 -10.52 -6.68
C SER A 47 19.97 -10.01 -7.80
N ASP A 48 19.64 -10.88 -8.76
CA ASP A 48 18.86 -10.51 -9.95
C ASP A 48 17.33 -10.50 -9.65
N TYR A 49 16.92 -11.11 -8.54
CA TYR A 49 15.53 -11.20 -8.16
C TYR A 49 15.25 -10.50 -6.83
N LYS A 50 14.38 -9.49 -6.84
CA LYS A 50 13.84 -8.88 -5.62
C LYS A 50 12.68 -9.72 -5.09
N LEU A 51 13.00 -10.60 -4.12
CA LEU A 51 12.02 -11.49 -3.49
C LEU A 51 11.16 -10.74 -2.47
N ASP A 52 11.69 -9.72 -1.83
CA ASP A 52 11.02 -8.96 -0.78
C ASP A 52 10.89 -7.48 -1.16
N PRO A 53 10.00 -7.15 -2.11
CA PRO A 53 9.59 -5.78 -2.26
C PRO A 53 8.91 -5.39 -0.93
N TYR A 54 9.41 -4.32 -0.30
CA TYR A 54 9.02 -3.78 1.01
C TYR A 54 7.51 -3.48 1.19
N TYR A 55 6.70 -3.77 0.20
CA TYR A 55 5.27 -3.49 0.15
C TYR A 55 4.37 -4.73 0.23
N GLN A 56 4.92 -5.93 0.11
CA GLN A 56 4.09 -7.14 0.19
C GLN A 56 3.74 -7.45 1.64
N ARG A 57 2.48 -7.88 1.87
CA ARG A 57 2.00 -8.26 3.20
C ARG A 57 2.93 -9.31 3.82
N ASN A 58 3.30 -9.09 5.08
CA ASN A 58 3.93 -10.12 5.92
C ASN A 58 2.92 -11.22 6.33
N VAL A 59 1.83 -11.38 5.58
CA VAL A 59 0.86 -12.45 5.83
C VAL A 59 1.43 -13.73 5.26
N VAL A 60 2.05 -14.49 6.13
CA VAL A 60 2.50 -15.84 5.82
C VAL A 60 1.28 -16.74 5.66
N TRP A 61 1.24 -17.54 4.60
CA TRP A 61 0.18 -18.53 4.43
C TRP A 61 0.14 -19.49 5.63
N PRO A 62 -1.05 -19.88 6.11
CA PRO A 62 -1.17 -20.94 7.10
C PRO A 62 -0.60 -22.25 6.53
N GLU A 63 -0.11 -23.12 7.41
CA GLU A 63 0.56 -24.37 7.01
C GLU A 63 -0.30 -25.27 6.13
N SER A 64 -1.60 -25.32 6.39
CA SER A 64 -2.56 -26.04 5.55
C SER A 64 -2.57 -25.56 4.09
N LYS A 65 -2.47 -24.25 3.85
CA LYS A 65 -2.41 -23.68 2.50
C LYS A 65 -1.05 -23.92 1.84
N LYS A 66 0.03 -23.84 2.62
CA LYS A 66 1.38 -24.20 2.15
C LYS A 66 1.42 -25.66 1.71
N SER A 67 0.89 -26.55 2.53
CA SER A 67 0.85 -27.99 2.29
C SER A 67 0.05 -28.36 1.05
N LYS A 68 -1.10 -27.71 0.82
CA LYS A 68 -1.89 -27.88 -0.42
C LYS A 68 -1.12 -27.48 -1.68
N LEU A 69 -0.27 -26.46 -1.61
CA LEU A 69 0.60 -26.11 -2.73
C LEU A 69 1.61 -27.23 -3.02
N ILE A 70 2.24 -27.80 -1.99
CA ILE A 70 3.20 -28.89 -2.16
C ILE A 70 2.47 -30.14 -2.69
N GLU A 71 1.31 -30.48 -2.16
CA GLU A 71 0.47 -31.58 -2.65
C GLU A 71 0.12 -31.40 -4.14
N SER A 72 -0.17 -30.19 -4.58
CA SER A 72 -0.43 -29.86 -5.98
C SER A 72 0.76 -30.20 -6.89
N PHE A 73 2.00 -30.02 -6.43
CA PHE A 73 3.19 -30.46 -7.17
C PHE A 73 3.34 -31.98 -7.21
N ILE A 74 2.99 -32.68 -6.14
CA ILE A 74 3.00 -34.16 -6.13
C ILE A 74 2.00 -34.72 -7.16
N ILE A 75 0.78 -34.21 -7.15
CA ILE A 75 -0.31 -34.63 -8.05
C ILE A 75 -0.12 -34.09 -9.48
N ASN A 76 0.70 -33.08 -9.68
CA ASN A 76 0.87 -32.36 -10.94
C ASN A 76 -0.36 -31.50 -11.36
N ILE A 77 -1.07 -30.94 -10.41
CA ILE A 77 -2.15 -30.00 -10.71
C ILE A 77 -1.53 -28.68 -11.21
N PRO A 78 -2.08 -28.07 -12.26
CA PRO A 78 -1.62 -26.76 -12.72
C PRO A 78 -1.69 -25.70 -11.63
N ILE A 79 -0.58 -25.01 -11.41
CA ILE A 79 -0.45 -23.92 -10.43
C ILE A 79 -0.42 -22.60 -11.18
N PRO A 80 -1.13 -21.55 -10.70
CA PRO A 80 -1.06 -20.22 -11.31
C PRO A 80 0.38 -19.75 -11.46
N PRO A 81 0.77 -19.14 -12.60
CA PRO A 81 2.11 -18.65 -12.82
C PRO A 81 2.47 -17.55 -11.83
N ILE A 82 3.76 -17.39 -11.56
CA ILE A 82 4.28 -16.21 -10.89
C ILE A 82 4.41 -15.08 -11.91
N PHE A 83 4.29 -13.83 -11.44
CA PHE A 83 4.45 -12.66 -12.28
C PHE A 83 5.67 -11.85 -11.84
N LEU A 84 6.51 -11.53 -12.80
CA LEU A 84 7.76 -10.82 -12.63
C LEU A 84 7.73 -9.53 -13.47
N PHE A 85 8.37 -8.50 -12.99
CA PHE A 85 8.58 -7.25 -13.72
C PHE A 85 10.08 -7.03 -13.88
N GLU A 86 10.52 -6.90 -15.10
CA GLU A 86 11.90 -6.53 -15.40
C GLU A 86 12.06 -5.02 -15.18
N TYR A 87 12.61 -4.62 -14.05
CA TYR A 87 12.80 -3.21 -13.72
C TYR A 87 14.12 -2.65 -14.27
N GLU A 88 15.08 -3.51 -14.54
CA GLU A 88 16.36 -3.26 -15.20
C GLU A 88 16.70 -4.51 -16.00
N TYR A 89 17.45 -4.38 -17.08
CA TYR A 89 17.81 -5.52 -17.93
C TYR A 89 18.40 -6.67 -17.11
N GLY A 90 17.77 -7.83 -17.20
CA GLY A 90 18.16 -9.02 -16.44
C GLY A 90 17.86 -8.97 -14.94
N LYS A 91 17.19 -7.93 -14.43
CA LYS A 91 16.82 -7.81 -13.02
C LYS A 91 15.31 -7.75 -12.84
N PHE A 92 14.80 -8.57 -11.96
CA PHE A 92 13.39 -8.86 -11.84
C PHE A 92 12.84 -8.57 -10.44
N GLU A 93 11.62 -8.08 -10.39
CA GLU A 93 10.85 -7.90 -9.17
C GLU A 93 9.63 -8.82 -9.20
N ILE A 94 9.33 -9.51 -8.10
CA ILE A 94 8.17 -10.39 -8.02
C ILE A 94 6.92 -9.55 -7.78
N MET A 95 6.04 -9.50 -8.76
CA MET A 95 4.75 -8.82 -8.67
C MET A 95 3.66 -9.68 -8.04
N ASP A 96 3.60 -10.96 -8.40
CA ASP A 96 2.74 -11.96 -7.76
C ASP A 96 3.43 -13.31 -7.68
N GLY A 97 3.08 -14.10 -6.64
CA GLY A 97 3.60 -15.44 -6.43
C GLY A 97 4.67 -15.56 -5.36
N LYS A 98 5.01 -14.49 -4.62
CA LYS A 98 5.96 -14.51 -3.50
C LYS A 98 5.66 -15.63 -2.52
N GLN A 99 4.39 -15.76 -2.09
CA GLN A 99 3.98 -16.79 -1.14
C GLN A 99 4.21 -18.22 -1.70
N ARG A 100 4.01 -18.42 -3.01
CA ARG A 100 4.29 -19.68 -3.68
C ARG A 100 5.79 -20.00 -3.65
N ILE A 101 6.63 -19.03 -4.04
CA ILE A 101 8.09 -19.19 -4.04
C ILE A 101 8.61 -19.44 -2.62
N SER A 102 8.22 -18.63 -1.65
CA SER A 102 8.64 -18.78 -0.26
C SER A 102 8.21 -20.13 0.32
N THR A 103 6.99 -20.60 0.01
CA THR A 103 6.51 -21.92 0.45
C THR A 103 7.34 -23.06 -0.13
N ILE A 104 7.70 -22.97 -1.43
CA ILE A 104 8.53 -23.99 -2.07
C ILE A 104 9.91 -24.05 -1.42
N ILE A 105 10.54 -22.88 -1.23
CA ILE A 105 11.87 -22.76 -0.60
C ILE A 105 11.82 -23.31 0.83
N SER A 106 10.90 -22.83 1.66
CA SER A 106 10.76 -23.26 3.05
C SER A 106 10.52 -24.76 3.18
N PHE A 107 9.76 -25.36 2.27
CA PHE A 107 9.55 -26.80 2.29
C PHE A 107 10.80 -27.59 1.93
N LEU A 108 11.50 -27.19 0.87
CA LEU A 108 12.74 -27.84 0.46
C LEU A 108 13.86 -27.70 1.51
N GLU A 109 13.77 -26.70 2.40
CA GLU A 109 14.68 -26.46 3.53
C GLU A 109 14.22 -27.09 4.86
N ASP A 110 13.18 -27.90 4.85
CA ASP A 110 12.64 -28.54 6.06
C ASP A 110 12.12 -27.57 7.14
N GLU A 111 11.67 -26.36 6.75
CA GLU A 111 11.22 -25.34 7.70
C GLU A 111 9.79 -25.58 8.22
N PHE A 112 8.98 -26.40 7.54
CA PHE A 112 7.66 -26.78 8.02
C PHE A 112 7.31 -28.21 7.64
N CYS A 113 6.33 -28.80 8.37
CA CYS A 113 5.77 -30.11 8.09
C CYS A 113 4.50 -29.97 7.25
N LEU A 114 4.25 -30.99 6.40
CA LEU A 114 2.98 -31.07 5.67
C LEU A 114 1.82 -31.27 6.65
N ASP A 115 0.71 -30.58 6.40
CA ASP A 115 -0.49 -30.64 7.21
C ASP A 115 -1.75 -30.60 6.36
N SER A 116 -2.81 -31.32 6.80
CA SER A 116 -4.14 -31.30 6.17
C SER A 116 -4.13 -31.62 4.68
N LEU A 117 -3.30 -32.59 4.26
CA LEU A 117 -3.28 -33.10 2.90
C LEU A 117 -4.58 -33.90 2.59
N GLU A 118 -5.08 -33.73 1.38
CA GLU A 118 -6.33 -34.38 0.94
C GLU A 118 -6.08 -35.75 0.32
N PHE A 119 -5.02 -35.87 -0.48
CA PHE A 119 -4.74 -37.10 -1.26
C PHE A 119 -3.63 -37.94 -0.66
N PHE A 120 -2.63 -37.34 0.00
CA PHE A 120 -1.47 -38.06 0.56
C PHE A 120 -1.38 -37.88 2.07
N GLN A 121 -2.45 -38.26 2.77
CA GLN A 121 -2.58 -38.09 4.23
C GLN A 121 -1.43 -38.77 5.01
N GLU A 122 -0.83 -39.82 4.44
CA GLU A 122 0.34 -40.50 5.01
C GLU A 122 1.60 -39.64 5.09
N TYR A 123 1.61 -38.51 4.41
CA TYR A 123 2.71 -37.54 4.49
C TYR A 123 2.43 -36.37 5.45
N ASN A 124 1.28 -36.33 6.09
CA ASN A 124 1.01 -35.35 7.15
C ASN A 124 2.02 -35.53 8.28
N GLY A 125 2.53 -34.39 8.80
CA GLY A 125 3.57 -34.34 9.83
C GLY A 125 5.00 -34.54 9.28
N LYS A 126 5.19 -34.84 7.98
CA LYS A 126 6.52 -35.03 7.39
C LYS A 126 7.09 -33.77 6.79
N LYS A 127 8.39 -33.58 6.96
CA LYS A 127 9.24 -32.61 6.25
C LYS A 127 9.67 -33.17 4.90
N TYR A 128 10.25 -32.32 4.06
CA TYR A 128 10.76 -32.75 2.74
C TYR A 128 11.79 -33.87 2.84
N SER A 129 12.75 -33.78 3.78
CA SER A 129 13.79 -34.79 4.00
C SER A 129 13.23 -36.18 4.36
N GLU A 130 12.06 -36.19 5.02
CA GLU A 130 11.39 -37.43 5.51
C GLU A 130 10.49 -38.08 4.47
N LEU A 131 10.29 -37.46 3.31
CA LEU A 131 9.50 -38.04 2.23
C LEU A 131 10.25 -39.17 1.52
N PRO A 132 9.53 -40.15 0.95
CA PRO A 132 10.12 -41.16 0.12
C PRO A 132 10.92 -40.59 -1.07
N ALA A 133 11.99 -41.27 -1.46
CA ALA A 133 12.90 -40.81 -2.52
C ALA A 133 12.18 -40.48 -3.84
N ASN A 134 11.23 -41.35 -4.25
CA ASN A 134 10.42 -41.16 -5.46
C ASN A 134 9.51 -39.91 -5.38
N VAL A 135 9.00 -39.54 -4.19
CA VAL A 135 8.17 -38.34 -3.99
C VAL A 135 9.05 -37.10 -4.06
N LYS A 136 10.21 -37.11 -3.40
CA LYS A 136 11.21 -36.02 -3.48
C LYS A 136 11.63 -35.78 -4.93
N GLU A 137 11.92 -36.83 -5.67
CA GLU A 137 12.28 -36.75 -7.10
C GLU A 137 11.11 -36.18 -7.93
N THR A 138 9.88 -36.60 -7.63
CA THR A 138 8.67 -36.08 -8.30
C THR A 138 8.55 -34.56 -8.09
N ILE A 139 8.68 -34.07 -6.86
CA ILE A 139 8.61 -32.63 -6.55
C ILE A 139 9.72 -31.87 -7.27
N THR A 140 10.96 -32.30 -7.18
CA THR A 140 12.13 -31.58 -7.73
C THR A 140 12.16 -31.53 -9.26
N ARG A 141 11.52 -32.50 -9.93
CA ARG A 141 11.33 -32.48 -11.39
C ARG A 141 10.25 -31.54 -11.88
N ARG A 142 9.40 -31.01 -10.97
CA ARG A 142 8.38 -30.01 -11.33
C ARG A 142 9.00 -28.65 -11.57
N TYR A 143 8.19 -27.78 -12.11
CA TYR A 143 8.53 -26.39 -12.33
C TYR A 143 7.37 -25.47 -11.93
N ILE A 144 7.68 -24.23 -11.61
CA ILE A 144 6.70 -23.16 -11.53
C ILE A 144 6.82 -22.28 -12.78
N SER A 145 5.70 -21.99 -13.41
CA SER A 145 5.68 -21.11 -14.59
C SER A 145 5.81 -19.65 -14.16
N GLY A 146 6.55 -18.87 -14.93
CA GLY A 146 6.68 -17.43 -14.75
C GLY A 146 6.26 -16.67 -16.01
N ILE A 147 5.66 -15.52 -15.81
CA ILE A 147 5.36 -14.52 -16.84
C ILE A 147 6.16 -13.27 -16.48
N ILE A 148 7.07 -12.89 -17.34
CA ILE A 148 7.92 -11.70 -17.19
C ILE A 148 7.33 -10.57 -18.03
N LEU A 149 7.10 -9.43 -17.40
CA LEU A 149 6.75 -8.19 -18.07
C LEU A 149 8.06 -7.46 -18.37
N LEU A 150 8.36 -7.27 -19.65
CA LEU A 150 9.61 -6.69 -20.11
C LEU A 150 9.57 -5.16 -20.04
N SER A 151 10.68 -4.56 -19.64
CA SER A 151 10.85 -3.10 -19.58
C SER A 151 10.79 -2.41 -20.94
N GLU A 152 11.08 -3.15 -22.02
CA GLU A 152 10.94 -2.70 -23.41
C GLU A 152 9.51 -2.28 -23.81
N SER A 153 8.54 -2.63 -22.98
CA SER A 153 7.14 -2.27 -23.17
C SER A 153 6.88 -0.77 -23.03
N THR A 154 7.85 0.03 -22.61
CA THR A 154 7.65 1.44 -22.25
C THR A 154 8.70 2.34 -22.88
N LYS A 155 8.30 3.57 -23.21
CA LYS A 155 9.17 4.58 -23.85
C LYS A 155 10.01 5.35 -22.84
N ASP A 156 9.49 5.49 -21.62
CA ASP A 156 10.13 6.26 -20.56
C ASP A 156 9.81 5.69 -19.16
N GLU A 157 10.45 6.23 -18.15
CA GLU A 157 10.31 5.76 -16.75
C GLU A 157 8.89 6.03 -16.19
N SER A 158 8.19 7.05 -16.66
CA SER A 158 6.80 7.33 -16.23
C SER A 158 5.83 6.28 -16.77
N GLU A 159 5.94 5.94 -18.05
CA GLU A 159 5.16 4.84 -18.65
C GLU A 159 5.46 3.51 -17.96
N LYS A 160 6.73 3.25 -17.62
CA LYS A 160 7.17 2.06 -16.91
C LYS A 160 6.48 1.93 -15.54
N GLN A 161 6.42 3.02 -14.78
CA GLN A 161 5.74 3.05 -13.49
C GLN A 161 4.22 2.88 -13.64
N ASN A 162 3.61 3.50 -14.65
CA ASN A 162 2.18 3.34 -14.93
C ASN A 162 1.85 1.90 -15.34
N MET A 163 2.65 1.27 -16.19
CA MET A 163 2.50 -0.14 -16.56
C MET A 163 2.60 -1.04 -15.33
N ARG A 164 3.66 -0.85 -14.52
CA ARG A 164 3.87 -1.60 -13.27
C ARG A 164 2.65 -1.49 -12.36
N ARG A 165 2.11 -0.28 -12.16
CA ARG A 165 0.90 -0.03 -11.37
C ARG A 165 -0.30 -0.77 -11.92
N LEU A 166 -0.58 -0.60 -13.22
CA LEU A 166 -1.74 -1.21 -13.88
C LEU A 166 -1.73 -2.73 -13.75
N VAL A 167 -0.58 -3.35 -14.02
CA VAL A 167 -0.44 -4.81 -13.95
C VAL A 167 -0.59 -5.29 -12.52
N PHE A 168 0.04 -4.60 -11.57
CA PHE A 168 -0.04 -4.95 -10.16
C PHE A 168 -1.50 -4.88 -9.64
N GLU A 169 -2.24 -3.82 -9.99
CA GLU A 169 -3.66 -3.69 -9.65
C GLU A 169 -4.49 -4.84 -10.23
N ARG A 170 -4.22 -5.22 -11.49
CA ARG A 170 -4.97 -6.27 -12.19
C ARG A 170 -4.67 -7.67 -11.69
N LEU A 171 -3.41 -8.00 -11.41
CA LEU A 171 -3.02 -9.31 -10.89
C LEU A 171 -3.60 -9.58 -9.50
N ASN A 172 -3.73 -8.55 -8.68
CA ASN A 172 -4.27 -8.68 -7.33
C ASN A 172 -5.82 -8.77 -7.26
N THR A 173 -6.54 -8.72 -8.39
CA THR A 173 -8.01 -8.87 -8.41
C THR A 173 -8.50 -10.31 -8.24
N GLY A 174 -7.63 -11.31 -8.39
CA GLY A 174 -7.97 -12.75 -8.33
C GLY A 174 -7.78 -13.44 -6.96
N GLY A 175 -7.31 -12.69 -5.94
CA GLY A 175 -7.08 -13.20 -4.57
C GLY A 175 -7.64 -12.28 -3.51
N LEU A 176 -7.01 -12.20 -2.34
CA LEU A 176 -7.24 -11.09 -1.39
C LEU A 176 -6.70 -9.81 -2.05
N ALA A 177 -7.59 -9.06 -2.70
CA ALA A 177 -7.23 -7.84 -3.40
C ALA A 177 -6.46 -6.90 -2.48
N LEU A 178 -5.30 -6.40 -2.94
CA LEU A 178 -4.61 -5.33 -2.24
C LEU A 178 -5.50 -4.09 -2.23
N ASN A 179 -5.56 -3.42 -1.09
CA ASN A 179 -6.22 -2.12 -1.06
C ASN A 179 -5.35 -1.07 -1.79
N LYS A 180 -5.95 0.05 -2.17
CA LYS A 180 -5.26 1.09 -2.94
C LYS A 180 -4.01 1.64 -2.24
N GLN A 181 -3.99 1.66 -0.90
CA GLN A 181 -2.82 2.13 -0.15
C GLN A 181 -1.69 1.10 -0.16
N GLU A 182 -1.99 -0.19 -0.16
CA GLU A 182 -0.99 -1.25 -0.36
C GLU A 182 -0.32 -1.11 -1.72
N VAL A 183 -1.11 -0.84 -2.76
CA VAL A 183 -0.59 -0.58 -4.12
C VAL A 183 0.33 0.64 -4.12
N ARG A 184 -0.06 1.75 -3.48
CA ARG A 184 0.78 2.96 -3.37
C ARG A 184 2.08 2.68 -2.63
N ASN A 185 2.01 1.96 -1.51
CA ASN A 185 3.21 1.57 -0.76
C ASN A 185 4.17 0.73 -1.60
N ALA A 186 3.63 -0.02 -2.55
CA ALA A 186 4.39 -0.84 -3.47
C ALA A 186 5.16 -0.05 -4.52
N LEU A 187 4.59 1.03 -5.01
CA LEU A 187 5.00 1.68 -6.25
C LEU A 187 5.85 2.93 -6.03
N TYR A 188 5.78 3.53 -4.84
CA TYR A 188 6.34 4.85 -4.59
C TYR A 188 7.45 4.86 -3.53
N SER A 189 8.02 6.02 -3.26
CA SER A 189 9.18 6.23 -2.39
C SER A 189 9.10 5.48 -1.06
N GLU A 190 10.11 4.64 -0.79
CA GLU A 190 10.22 3.91 0.48
C GLU A 190 10.38 4.86 1.68
N GLN A 191 11.16 5.92 1.52
CA GLN A 191 11.41 6.88 2.60
C GLN A 191 10.13 7.65 2.97
N PHE A 192 9.37 8.10 1.98
CA PHE A 192 8.11 8.77 2.20
C PHE A 192 7.07 7.84 2.82
N ASN A 193 6.99 6.59 2.37
CA ASN A 193 6.14 5.57 2.99
C ASN A 193 6.52 5.29 4.46
N LYS A 194 7.81 5.27 4.79
CA LYS A 194 8.27 5.16 6.19
C LYS A 194 7.81 6.36 7.03
N MET A 195 7.86 7.57 6.47
CA MET A 195 7.34 8.77 7.13
C MET A 195 5.83 8.66 7.37
N LEU A 196 5.04 8.30 6.34
CA LEU A 196 3.59 8.10 6.49
C LEU A 196 3.26 7.09 7.59
N LYS A 197 4.00 5.97 7.68
CA LYS A 197 3.81 4.95 8.73
C LYS A 197 4.16 5.47 10.12
N ARG A 198 5.24 6.28 10.28
CA ARG A 198 5.58 6.90 11.56
C ARG A 198 4.47 7.85 12.03
N LEU A 199 3.97 8.72 11.14
CA LEU A 199 2.88 9.64 11.43
C LEU A 199 1.56 8.92 11.72
N ALA A 200 1.27 7.86 10.99
CA ALA A 200 0.12 7.00 11.24
C ALA A 200 0.18 6.32 12.62
N SER A 201 1.37 6.16 13.17
CA SER A 201 1.59 5.58 14.50
C SER A 201 1.62 6.62 15.63
N ASP A 202 1.42 7.92 15.34
CA ASP A 202 1.34 8.99 16.34
C ASP A 202 0.14 8.74 17.26
N GLU A 203 0.39 8.72 18.58
CA GLU A 203 -0.62 8.37 19.58
C GLU A 203 -1.79 9.38 19.61
N VAL A 204 -1.52 10.67 19.42
CA VAL A 204 -2.57 11.70 19.39
C VAL A 204 -3.46 11.51 18.16
N PHE A 205 -2.86 11.24 17.01
CA PHE A 205 -3.58 10.97 15.78
C PHE A 205 -4.45 9.71 15.89
N LYS A 206 -3.90 8.61 16.42
CA LYS A 206 -4.65 7.37 16.66
C LYS A 206 -5.86 7.58 17.56
N GLN A 207 -5.70 8.31 18.67
CA GLN A 207 -6.81 8.61 19.59
C GLN A 207 -7.94 9.37 18.90
N LEU A 208 -7.61 10.33 18.03
CA LEU A 208 -8.60 11.11 17.28
C LEU A 208 -9.34 10.28 16.21
N TRP A 209 -8.68 9.26 15.66
CA TRP A 209 -9.24 8.42 14.58
C TRP A 209 -9.88 7.12 15.10
N ALA A 210 -9.79 6.80 16.37
CA ALA A 210 -10.11 5.52 17.00
C ALA A 210 -11.18 4.66 16.30
N HIS A 211 -10.77 3.44 15.90
CA HIS A 211 -11.65 2.39 15.37
C HIS A 211 -11.50 1.11 16.22
N PRO A 212 -12.54 0.66 16.92
CA PRO A 212 -12.41 -0.38 17.95
C PRO A 212 -12.28 -1.83 17.45
N LYS A 213 -12.10 -2.14 16.17
CA LYS A 213 -12.19 -3.53 15.67
C LYS A 213 -11.30 -3.90 14.46
N LYS A 214 -10.16 -3.26 14.23
CA LYS A 214 -9.27 -3.64 13.11
C LYS A 214 -7.98 -4.27 13.63
N THR A 215 -7.33 -5.10 12.78
CA THR A 215 -6.00 -5.60 13.07
C THR A 215 -5.00 -4.43 13.04
N GLU A 216 -3.91 -4.53 13.77
CA GLU A 216 -2.85 -3.50 13.80
C GLU A 216 -2.32 -3.17 12.40
N TYR A 217 -2.31 -4.14 11.50
CA TYR A 217 -1.88 -3.97 10.11
C TYR A 217 -2.89 -3.16 9.28
N ASP A 218 -4.18 -3.50 9.39
CA ASP A 218 -5.25 -2.78 8.68
C ASP A 218 -5.38 -1.34 9.16
N GLU A 219 -5.19 -1.12 10.46
CA GLU A 219 -5.18 0.21 11.05
C GLU A 219 -4.02 1.06 10.52
N ARG A 220 -2.81 0.52 10.46
CA ARG A 220 -1.63 1.24 9.96
C ARG A 220 -1.79 1.68 8.50
N LEU A 221 -2.37 0.86 7.66
CA LEU A 221 -2.59 1.20 6.25
C LEU A 221 -3.67 2.26 6.09
N GLU A 222 -4.77 2.14 6.82
CA GLU A 222 -5.82 3.16 6.81
C GLU A 222 -5.28 4.49 7.34
N TYR A 223 -4.56 4.48 8.45
CA TYR A 223 -4.01 5.72 9.02
C TYR A 223 -2.94 6.33 8.11
N SER A 224 -2.10 5.53 7.48
CA SER A 224 -1.14 6.01 6.48
C SER A 224 -1.84 6.67 5.29
N GLU A 225 -2.97 6.13 4.83
CA GLU A 225 -3.78 6.77 3.79
C GLU A 225 -4.37 8.11 4.25
N LYS A 226 -4.78 8.23 5.53
CA LYS A 226 -5.28 9.51 6.06
C LYS A 226 -4.18 10.57 6.13
N VAL A 227 -2.98 10.18 6.55
CA VAL A 227 -1.82 11.09 6.55
C VAL A 227 -1.50 11.55 5.12
N LEU A 228 -1.43 10.62 4.18
CA LEU A 228 -1.25 10.94 2.77
C LEU A 228 -2.35 11.86 2.24
N ARG A 229 -3.60 11.55 2.56
CA ARG A 229 -4.78 12.32 2.18
C ARG A 229 -4.68 13.77 2.65
N PHE A 230 -4.26 14.01 3.89
CA PHE A 230 -4.05 15.35 4.42
C PHE A 230 -3.05 16.13 3.57
N PHE A 231 -1.86 15.61 3.31
CA PHE A 231 -0.84 16.30 2.54
C PHE A 231 -1.26 16.54 1.09
N ALA A 232 -1.89 15.56 0.46
CA ALA A 232 -2.35 15.66 -0.91
C ALA A 232 -3.44 16.74 -1.08
N TYR A 233 -4.43 16.77 -0.20
CA TYR A 233 -5.47 17.80 -0.24
C TYR A 233 -4.95 19.19 0.14
N LEU A 234 -4.05 19.28 1.12
CA LEU A 234 -3.43 20.55 1.48
C LEU A 234 -2.65 21.12 0.30
N SER A 235 -1.88 20.29 -0.39
CA SER A 235 -1.17 20.69 -1.60
C SER A 235 -2.13 21.11 -2.72
N ALA A 236 -3.22 20.37 -2.94
CA ALA A 236 -4.23 20.72 -3.93
C ALA A 236 -4.87 22.10 -3.64
N VAL A 237 -5.30 22.32 -2.40
CA VAL A 237 -5.91 23.62 -1.98
C VAL A 237 -4.93 24.77 -2.17
N ARG A 238 -3.67 24.63 -1.76
CA ARG A 238 -2.66 25.69 -1.87
C ARG A 238 -2.22 26.00 -3.31
N ASN A 239 -2.40 25.04 -4.22
CA ASN A 239 -2.09 25.23 -5.64
C ASN A 239 -3.33 25.51 -6.50
N ASP A 240 -4.50 25.69 -5.89
CA ASP A 240 -5.78 25.92 -6.59
C ASP A 240 -6.12 24.80 -7.61
N ILE A 241 -5.89 23.55 -7.20
CA ILE A 241 -6.10 22.37 -8.03
C ILE A 241 -7.39 21.67 -7.62
N THR A 242 -8.31 21.51 -8.56
CA THR A 242 -9.51 20.68 -8.37
C THR A 242 -9.20 19.25 -8.82
N PRO A 243 -9.13 18.26 -7.92
CA PRO A 243 -8.79 16.90 -8.28
C PRO A 243 -9.96 16.21 -8.98
N ILE A 244 -9.66 15.39 -10.01
CA ILE A 244 -10.65 14.56 -10.73
C ILE A 244 -11.23 13.51 -9.76
N SER A 245 -10.39 12.90 -8.93
CA SER A 245 -10.80 11.98 -7.88
C SER A 245 -9.77 11.94 -6.75
N THR A 246 -10.22 11.59 -5.55
CA THR A 246 -9.31 11.38 -4.40
C THR A 246 -8.20 10.37 -4.72
N SER A 247 -8.54 9.25 -5.35
CA SER A 247 -7.55 8.21 -5.67
C SER A 247 -6.43 8.77 -6.55
N ARG A 248 -6.79 9.49 -7.60
CA ARG A 248 -5.82 10.10 -8.52
C ARG A 248 -4.97 11.17 -7.84
N LEU A 249 -5.59 11.99 -6.99
CA LEU A 249 -4.86 13.00 -6.21
C LEU A 249 -3.79 12.35 -5.32
N LEU A 250 -4.13 11.28 -4.61
CA LEU A 250 -3.19 10.56 -3.76
C LEU A 250 -2.04 9.93 -4.57
N ASP A 251 -2.34 9.36 -5.75
CA ASP A 251 -1.34 8.78 -6.63
C ASP A 251 -0.36 9.84 -7.15
N LEU A 252 -0.85 11.01 -7.57
CA LEU A 252 -0.02 12.13 -8.03
C LEU A 252 0.87 12.68 -6.92
N TYR A 253 0.34 12.80 -5.70
CA TYR A 253 1.14 13.27 -4.57
C TYR A 253 2.24 12.25 -4.18
N MET A 254 1.93 10.96 -4.23
CA MET A 254 2.93 9.90 -4.04
C MET A 254 4.02 9.95 -5.13
N GLU A 255 3.66 10.21 -6.38
CA GLU A 255 4.63 10.40 -7.47
C GLU A 255 5.55 11.58 -7.19
N ALA A 256 5.00 12.73 -6.80
CA ALA A 256 5.76 13.91 -6.43
C ALA A 256 6.71 13.65 -5.24
N SER A 257 6.32 12.78 -4.32
CA SER A 257 7.12 12.47 -3.12
C SER A 257 8.43 11.75 -3.39
N LYS A 258 8.65 11.23 -4.60
CA LYS A 258 9.92 10.60 -4.99
C LYS A 258 11.10 11.57 -4.91
N GLU A 259 10.83 12.85 -5.01
CA GLU A 259 11.85 13.90 -5.03
C GLU A 259 11.99 14.64 -3.72
N PHE A 260 11.25 14.24 -2.70
CA PHE A 260 11.31 14.88 -1.41
C PHE A 260 12.63 14.55 -0.71
N THR A 261 13.34 15.58 -0.30
CA THR A 261 14.55 15.45 0.51
C THR A 261 14.21 15.04 1.94
N GLU A 262 15.18 14.52 2.66
CA GLU A 262 15.01 14.19 4.09
C GLU A 262 14.63 15.41 4.94
N SER A 263 15.18 16.60 4.64
CA SER A 263 14.83 17.84 5.32
C SER A 263 13.36 18.18 5.11
N GLU A 264 12.88 18.13 3.87
CA GLU A 264 11.49 18.41 3.52
C GLU A 264 10.53 17.42 4.18
N MET A 265 10.89 16.16 4.20
CA MET A 265 10.09 15.13 4.89
C MET A 265 10.02 15.39 6.40
N LYS A 266 11.11 15.84 7.03
CA LYS A 266 11.13 16.18 8.44
C LYS A 266 10.25 17.40 8.74
N GLU A 267 10.28 18.42 7.90
CA GLU A 267 9.41 19.59 8.02
C GLU A 267 7.92 19.22 7.90
N LEU A 268 7.58 18.35 6.92
CA LEU A 268 6.22 17.81 6.78
C LEU A 268 5.79 17.03 8.04
N GLU A 269 6.69 16.25 8.60
CA GLU A 269 6.43 15.45 9.81
C GLU A 269 6.11 16.34 11.02
N GLU A 270 6.92 17.37 11.26
CA GLU A 270 6.71 18.32 12.36
C GLU A 270 5.44 19.16 12.14
N PHE A 271 5.18 19.56 10.92
CA PHE A 271 3.95 20.29 10.57
C PHE A 271 2.70 19.44 10.83
N PHE A 272 2.66 18.20 10.38
CA PHE A 272 1.53 17.30 10.65
C PHE A 272 1.27 17.15 12.15
N LYS A 273 2.33 16.92 12.93
CA LYS A 273 2.24 16.79 14.39
C LYS A 273 1.69 18.09 15.03
N LYS A 274 2.15 19.26 14.58
CA LYS A 274 1.63 20.56 15.06
C LYS A 274 0.14 20.68 14.76
N VAL A 275 -0.30 20.37 13.54
CA VAL A 275 -1.72 20.40 13.14
C VAL A 275 -2.56 19.44 13.98
N VAL A 276 -2.14 18.19 14.14
CA VAL A 276 -2.88 17.17 14.90
C VAL A 276 -3.03 17.58 16.37
N ARG A 277 -1.99 18.10 17.00
CA ARG A 277 -2.06 18.60 18.39
C ARG A 277 -3.00 19.80 18.52
N THR A 278 -2.97 20.73 17.57
CA THR A 278 -3.90 21.87 17.54
C THR A 278 -5.34 21.41 17.34
N VAL A 279 -5.58 20.45 16.45
CA VAL A 279 -6.90 19.81 16.29
C VAL A 279 -7.37 19.18 17.60
N ARG A 280 -6.52 18.41 18.28
CA ARG A 280 -6.87 17.79 19.56
C ARG A 280 -7.22 18.86 20.62
N ARG A 281 -6.44 19.93 20.68
CA ARG A 281 -6.64 21.04 21.62
C ARG A 281 -7.96 21.75 21.40
N LEU A 282 -8.31 22.08 20.14
CA LEU A 282 -9.47 22.92 19.81
C LEU A 282 -10.78 22.14 19.64
N PHE A 283 -10.73 20.97 19.07
CA PHE A 283 -11.90 20.15 18.69
C PHE A 283 -12.14 18.94 19.60
N GLY A 284 -11.23 18.69 20.57
CA GLY A 284 -11.36 17.56 21.50
C GLY A 284 -11.18 16.18 20.86
N GLU A 285 -11.55 15.14 21.60
CA GLU A 285 -11.39 13.74 21.18
C GLU A 285 -12.24 13.34 19.98
N LYS A 286 -13.34 14.04 19.78
CA LYS A 286 -14.29 13.76 18.71
C LYS A 286 -14.10 14.66 17.50
N ALA A 287 -12.88 15.18 17.29
CA ALA A 287 -12.56 16.12 16.22
C ALA A 287 -13.06 15.65 14.84
N PHE A 288 -12.95 14.38 14.53
CA PHE A 288 -13.30 13.82 13.22
C PHE A 288 -14.67 13.15 13.17
N MET A 289 -15.52 13.32 14.19
CA MET A 289 -16.85 12.74 14.26
C MET A 289 -17.93 13.75 13.89
N SER A 290 -19.01 13.27 13.23
CA SER A 290 -20.14 14.11 12.79
C SER A 290 -21.09 14.52 13.91
N SER A 291 -21.05 13.86 15.07
CA SER A 291 -21.86 14.21 16.22
C SER A 291 -21.23 13.73 17.53
N ALA A 292 -21.64 14.32 18.65
CA ALA A 292 -21.21 13.90 19.97
C ALA A 292 -21.57 12.43 20.31
N LYS A 293 -22.58 11.86 19.64
CA LYS A 293 -23.01 10.46 19.80
C LYS A 293 -22.31 9.49 18.84
N SER A 294 -21.62 10.01 17.81
CA SER A 294 -20.89 9.18 16.86
C SER A 294 -19.74 8.44 17.54
N LYS A 295 -19.52 7.21 17.10
CA LYS A 295 -18.38 6.37 17.52
C LYS A 295 -17.39 6.14 16.40
N LYS A 296 -17.58 6.82 15.24
CA LYS A 296 -16.79 6.61 14.03
C LYS A 296 -16.34 7.96 13.49
N ALA A 297 -15.05 8.08 13.20
CA ALA A 297 -14.49 9.20 12.46
C ALA A 297 -14.88 9.12 10.97
N GLU A 298 -15.04 10.29 10.35
CA GLU A 298 -15.48 10.43 8.96
C GLU A 298 -14.46 11.20 8.13
N ASN A 299 -14.16 10.71 6.92
CA ASN A 299 -13.16 11.28 6.03
C ASN A 299 -13.39 12.75 5.74
N MET A 300 -14.64 13.13 5.44
CA MET A 300 -15.00 14.52 5.10
C MET A 300 -14.72 15.48 6.25
N ILE A 301 -15.07 15.07 7.47
CA ILE A 301 -14.83 15.90 8.66
C ILE A 301 -13.34 15.98 8.96
N PHE A 302 -12.62 14.86 8.82
CA PHE A 302 -11.17 14.84 8.91
C PHE A 302 -10.54 15.83 7.93
N ASP A 303 -10.89 15.75 6.63
CA ASP A 303 -10.34 16.64 5.61
C ASP A 303 -10.62 18.10 5.96
N SER A 304 -11.87 18.44 6.31
CA SER A 304 -12.28 19.81 6.62
C SER A 304 -11.57 20.35 7.87
N VAL A 305 -11.55 19.58 8.96
CA VAL A 305 -10.92 20.01 10.22
C VAL A 305 -9.41 20.15 10.08
N MET A 306 -8.76 19.21 9.43
CA MET A 306 -7.31 19.23 9.22
C MET A 306 -6.89 20.39 8.31
N LEU A 307 -7.60 20.59 7.19
CA LEU A 307 -7.32 21.71 6.27
C LEU A 307 -7.60 23.06 6.90
N PHE A 308 -8.73 23.21 7.59
CA PHE A 308 -9.02 24.44 8.33
C PHE A 308 -7.92 24.77 9.33
N THR A 309 -7.54 23.79 10.15
CA THR A 309 -6.51 23.99 11.16
C THR A 309 -5.16 24.32 10.55
N SER A 310 -4.77 23.59 9.49
CA SER A 310 -3.47 23.79 8.83
C SER A 310 -3.33 25.17 8.17
N ASN A 311 -4.42 25.72 7.66
CA ASN A 311 -4.43 27.04 7.01
C ASN A 311 -4.53 28.23 7.99
N ASN A 312 -4.82 27.96 9.27
CA ASN A 312 -5.07 29.01 10.26
C ASN A 312 -4.21 28.85 11.53
N LEU A 313 -3.14 28.06 11.52
CA LEU A 313 -2.37 27.70 12.71
C LEU A 313 -2.04 28.89 13.61
N ASP A 314 -1.51 29.96 13.05
CA ASP A 314 -1.07 31.14 13.81
C ASP A 314 -2.25 31.89 14.45
N ASN A 315 -3.38 31.98 13.74
CA ASN A 315 -4.59 32.62 14.23
C ASN A 315 -5.30 31.78 15.31
N LEU A 316 -5.04 30.45 15.33
CA LEU A 316 -5.68 29.54 16.27
C LEU A 316 -4.98 29.46 17.63
N GLU A 317 -3.79 30.02 17.78
CA GLU A 317 -3.04 29.98 19.03
C GLU A 317 -3.77 30.74 20.18
N GLN A 318 -4.55 31.76 19.85
CA GLN A 318 -5.30 32.60 20.81
C GLN A 318 -6.55 31.93 21.40
N PHE A 319 -7.01 30.79 20.84
CA PHE A 319 -8.24 30.18 21.31
C PHE A 319 -7.98 29.11 22.40
N ASP A 320 -8.89 29.06 23.37
CA ASP A 320 -8.85 28.11 24.49
C ASP A 320 -9.09 26.66 24.05
N ASN A 321 -8.76 25.74 24.94
CA ASN A 321 -9.00 24.32 24.74
C ASN A 321 -10.49 24.05 24.56
N GLY A 322 -10.85 23.25 23.54
CA GLY A 322 -12.25 22.89 23.25
C GLY A 322 -13.07 23.98 22.57
N ALA A 323 -12.48 25.13 22.23
CA ALA A 323 -13.20 26.28 21.69
C ALA A 323 -14.10 25.97 20.47
N PHE A 324 -13.71 24.98 19.66
CA PHE A 324 -14.44 24.62 18.45
C PHE A 324 -15.22 23.29 18.56
N GLU A 325 -15.19 22.61 19.69
CA GLU A 325 -15.85 21.32 19.83
C GLU A 325 -17.37 21.41 19.62
N GLN A 326 -18.04 22.26 20.34
CA GLN A 326 -19.49 22.47 20.22
C GLN A 326 -19.86 23.16 18.91
N LEU A 327 -19.13 24.21 18.53
CA LEU A 327 -19.35 24.95 17.28
C LEU A 327 -19.34 24.02 16.05
N LYS A 328 -18.38 23.09 15.99
CA LYS A 328 -18.34 22.08 14.91
C LYS A 328 -19.64 21.28 14.82
N PHE A 329 -20.16 20.78 15.95
CA PHE A 329 -21.40 20.01 15.94
C PHE A 329 -22.62 20.85 15.56
N ASP A 330 -22.67 22.10 15.97
CA ASP A 330 -23.76 23.02 15.61
C ASP A 330 -23.75 23.33 14.11
N VAL A 331 -22.58 23.59 13.53
CA VAL A 331 -22.43 23.77 12.07
C VAL A 331 -22.82 22.52 11.30
N LEU A 332 -22.36 21.35 11.72
CA LEU A 332 -22.72 20.08 11.08
C LEU A 332 -24.22 19.77 11.18
N LYS A 333 -24.86 20.13 12.29
CA LYS A 333 -26.30 19.98 12.47
C LYS A 333 -27.10 20.93 11.60
N ALA A 334 -26.68 22.20 11.48
CA ALA A 334 -27.31 23.20 10.64
C ALA A 334 -27.28 22.83 9.15
N ASN A 335 -26.18 22.21 8.70
CA ASN A 335 -25.93 21.86 7.30
C ASN A 335 -26.25 20.37 6.98
N LYS A 336 -27.17 19.75 7.69
CA LYS A 336 -27.49 18.31 7.53
C LYS A 336 -27.84 17.85 6.12
N VAL A 337 -28.23 18.75 5.24
CA VAL A 337 -28.63 18.44 3.85
C VAL A 337 -27.42 18.11 2.97
N ASP A 338 -26.25 18.70 3.25
CA ASP A 338 -25.07 18.58 2.38
C ASP A 338 -24.16 17.38 2.73
N PHE A 339 -24.39 16.71 3.89
CA PHE A 339 -23.52 15.62 4.37
C PHE A 339 -24.03 14.21 4.05
N ASN A 340 -25.13 14.04 3.35
CA ASN A 340 -25.69 12.74 2.99
C ASN A 340 -25.02 12.05 1.79
N GLY A 341 -23.76 12.35 1.53
CA GLY A 341 -22.87 11.50 0.74
C GLY A 341 -23.15 11.38 -0.75
N LYS A 342 -23.90 12.30 -1.35
CA LYS A 342 -24.03 12.40 -2.79
C LYS A 342 -23.12 13.53 -3.30
N TYR A 343 -21.83 13.24 -3.42
CA TYR A 343 -21.01 13.98 -4.37
C TYR A 343 -21.13 13.27 -5.71
N THR A 344 -21.79 13.92 -6.62
CA THR A 344 -21.68 13.66 -8.07
C THR A 344 -20.34 14.16 -8.56
#